data_6202c95d99b7bf9baea5d8b86e0524a7
#
_entry.id   6202c95d99b7bf9baea5d8b86e0524a7
#
_cell.length_a   1.000
_cell.length_b   1.000
_cell.length_c   1.000
_cell.angle_alpha   90.00
_cell.angle_beta   90.00
_cell.angle_gamma   90.00
#
_symmetry.space_group_name_H-M   'P 1'
#
loop_
_entity.id
_entity.type
_entity.pdbx_description
1 polymer ?
#
loop_
_entity_poly.entity_id
_entity_poly.type
_entity_poly.pdbx_seq_one_letter_code
_entity_poly.pdbx_strand_id
1 'polypeptide(L)' 'MKKIGFIGVGIMGKSMVRNLMKAGYELHIYARTRSKVEDVISEGAIFHESIRECVPGCDAVITIV' A
#
# COMPACT_ATOMS: atom_id res chain seq x y z
N MET A 1 5.31 0.16 -15.28
CA MET A 1 5.41 0.00 -13.83
C MET A 1 4.21 -0.75 -13.31
N LYS A 2 4.42 -1.80 -12.53
CA LYS A 2 3.32 -2.58 -11.98
C LYS A 2 2.70 -1.89 -10.78
N LYS A 3 1.41 -2.02 -10.65
CA LYS A 3 0.64 -1.48 -9.54
C LYS A 3 0.31 -2.60 -8.57
N ILE A 4 0.62 -2.40 -7.30
CA ILE A 4 0.35 -3.37 -6.24
C ILE A 4 -0.58 -2.75 -5.23
N GLY A 5 -1.71 -3.43 -4.96
CA GLY A 5 -2.62 -3.05 -3.90
C GLY A 5 -2.22 -3.76 -2.61
N PHE A 6 -2.08 -3.02 -1.52
CA PHE A 6 -1.69 -3.56 -0.24
C PHE A 6 -2.76 -3.22 0.80
N ILE A 7 -3.46 -4.23 1.27
CA ILE A 7 -4.59 -4.06 2.18
C ILE A 7 -4.22 -4.55 3.58
N GLY A 8 -4.46 -3.71 4.58
CA GLY A 8 -4.16 -4.04 5.96
C GLY A 8 -2.72 -3.79 6.35
N VAL A 9 -2.19 -2.64 5.96
CA VAL A 9 -0.79 -2.28 6.26
C VAL A 9 -0.60 -2.12 7.76
N GLY A 10 0.18 -3.00 8.36
CA GLY A 10 0.60 -2.91 9.74
C GLY A 10 2.10 -2.61 9.81
N ILE A 11 2.69 -2.74 11.00
CA ILE A 11 4.12 -2.45 11.19
C ILE A 11 4.99 -3.30 10.26
N MET A 12 4.69 -4.59 10.16
CA MET A 12 5.44 -5.48 9.28
C MET A 12 5.13 -5.20 7.81
N GLY A 13 3.90 -4.81 7.50
CA GLY A 13 3.51 -4.48 6.15
C GLY A 13 4.23 -3.27 5.59
N LYS A 14 4.59 -2.31 6.44
CA LYS A 14 5.34 -1.13 6.02
C LYS A 14 6.69 -1.49 5.40
N SER A 15 7.39 -2.45 5.97
CA SER A 15 8.68 -2.90 5.43
C SER A 15 8.51 -3.50 4.03
N MET A 16 7.45 -4.28 3.84
CA MET A 16 7.14 -4.85 2.53
C MET A 16 6.80 -3.76 1.52
N VAL A 17 5.98 -2.79 1.93
CA VAL A 17 5.63 -1.66 1.06
C VAL A 17 6.87 -0.90 0.62
N ARG A 18 7.77 -0.60 1.56
CA ARG A 18 9.01 0.11 1.25
C ARG A 18 9.90 -0.68 0.30
N ASN A 19 10.02 -1.98 0.51
CA ASN A 19 10.82 -2.83 -0.36
C ASN A 19 10.27 -2.88 -1.77
N LEU A 20 8.95 -2.96 -1.90
CA LEU A 20 8.30 -2.97 -3.21
C LEU A 20 8.45 -1.63 -3.93
N MET A 21 8.36 -0.53 -3.18
CA MET A 21 8.59 0.79 -3.78
C MET A 21 10.03 0.93 -4.27
N LYS A 22 11.00 0.41 -3.54
CA LYS A 22 12.39 0.41 -3.97
C LYS A 22 12.62 -0.41 -5.23
N ALA A 23 11.81 -1.45 -5.41
CA ALA A 23 11.87 -2.29 -6.61
C ALA A 23 11.20 -1.66 -7.83
N GLY A 24 10.58 -0.50 -7.67
CA GLY A 24 9.96 0.23 -8.77
C GLY A 24 8.46 0.02 -8.94
N TYR A 25 7.81 -0.63 -7.98
CA TYR A 25 6.36 -0.84 -8.03
C TYR A 25 5.61 0.39 -7.52
N GLU A 26 4.44 0.64 -8.11
CA GLU A 26 3.55 1.66 -7.60
C GLU A 26 2.65 1.03 -6.54
N LEU A 27 2.73 1.54 -5.32
CA LEU A 27 2.01 0.97 -4.19
C LEU A 27 0.74 1.75 -3.89
N HIS A 28 -0.39 1.04 -3.95
CA HIS A 28 -1.70 1.56 -3.54
C HIS A 28 -2.04 0.87 -2.23
N ILE A 29 -2.17 1.64 -1.17
CA ILE A 29 -2.35 1.07 0.16
C ILE A 29 -3.70 1.44 0.77
N TYR A 30 -4.22 0.55 1.57
CA TYR A 30 -5.38 0.79 2.41
C TYR A 30 -5.05 0.36 3.83
N ALA A 31 -5.37 1.21 4.80
CA ALA A 31 -5.21 0.87 6.20
C ALA A 31 -6.39 1.44 6.98
N ARG A 32 -6.78 0.75 8.05
CA ARG A 32 -7.87 1.18 8.90
C ARG A 32 -7.60 2.56 9.51
N THR A 33 -6.38 2.84 9.89
CA THR A 33 -5.97 4.10 10.48
C THR A 33 -4.89 4.74 9.62
N ARG A 34 -5.23 5.84 8.95
CA ARG A 34 -4.30 6.54 8.07
C ARG A 34 -3.04 7.02 8.77
N SER A 35 -3.19 7.51 10.01
CA SER A 35 -2.06 8.05 10.76
C SER A 35 -0.95 7.03 11.00
N LYS A 36 -1.27 5.75 10.98
CA LYS A 36 -0.27 4.70 11.16
C LYS A 36 0.58 4.45 9.92
N VAL A 37 0.16 4.95 8.77
CA VAL A 37 0.85 4.72 7.50
C VAL A 37 1.30 6.02 6.83
N GLU A 38 1.22 7.13 7.53
CA GLU A 38 1.62 8.42 6.96
C GLU A 38 3.09 8.46 6.54
N ASP A 39 3.94 7.72 7.23
CA ASP A 39 5.34 7.65 6.88
C ASP A 39 5.54 7.03 5.49
N VAL A 40 4.86 5.93 5.18
CA VAL A 40 4.96 5.32 3.85
C VAL A 40 4.25 6.17 2.79
N ILE A 41 3.19 6.87 3.16
CA ILE A 41 2.52 7.81 2.25
C ILE A 41 3.48 8.92 1.84
N SER A 42 4.21 9.49 2.80
CA SER A 42 5.19 10.51 2.49
C SER A 42 6.37 9.98 1.68
N GLU A 43 6.62 8.69 1.71
CA GLU A 43 7.67 8.07 0.90
C GLU A 43 7.22 7.75 -0.53
N GLY A 44 5.94 7.91 -0.83
CA GLY A 44 5.43 7.76 -2.18
C GLY A 44 4.27 6.77 -2.36
N ALA A 45 3.84 6.09 -1.30
CA ALA A 45 2.69 5.21 -1.39
C ALA A 45 1.40 6.00 -1.57
N ILE A 46 0.47 5.48 -2.36
CA ILE A 46 -0.80 6.13 -2.62
C ILE A 46 -1.85 5.55 -1.68
N PHE A 47 -2.37 6.38 -0.79
CA PHE A 47 -3.37 5.95 0.17
C PHE A 47 -4.78 6.03 -0.42
N HIS A 48 -5.57 5.00 -0.18
CA HIS A 48 -6.99 4.97 -0.54
C HIS A 48 -7.83 4.82 0.71
N GLU A 49 -8.96 5.48 0.75
CA GLU A 49 -9.84 5.46 1.91
C GLU A 49 -10.73 4.23 1.97
N SER A 50 -10.77 3.45 0.90
CA SER A 50 -11.55 2.22 0.88
C SER A 50 -10.84 1.17 0.05
N ILE A 51 -11.18 -0.10 0.34
CA ILE A 51 -10.65 -1.23 -0.42
C ILE A 51 -11.11 -1.14 -1.88
N ARG A 52 -12.33 -0.67 -2.10
CA ARG A 52 -12.88 -0.51 -3.45
C ARG A 52 -12.05 0.41 -4.34
N GLU A 53 -11.42 1.41 -3.74
CA GLU A 53 -10.59 2.34 -4.48
C GLU A 53 -9.16 1.83 -4.64
N CYS A 54 -8.73 1.00 -3.70
CA CYS A 54 -7.36 0.49 -3.68
C CYS A 54 -7.13 -0.62 -4.72
N VAL A 55 -8.09 -1.50 -4.89
CA VAL A 55 -7.95 -2.70 -5.71
C VAL A 55 -8.01 -2.46 -7.22
N PRO A 56 -8.91 -1.59 -7.75
CA PRO A 56 -9.04 -1.44 -9.20
C PRO A 56 -7.74 -0.96 -9.86
N GLY A 57 -7.37 -1.65 -10.93
CA GLY A 57 -6.18 -1.29 -11.69
C GLY A 57 -4.88 -1.84 -11.15
N CYS A 58 -4.91 -2.55 -10.02
CA CYS A 58 -3.71 -3.17 -9.48
C CYS A 58 -3.42 -4.49 -10.18
N ASP A 59 -2.14 -4.73 -10.49
CA ASP A 59 -1.70 -5.99 -11.10
C ASP A 59 -1.67 -7.13 -10.08
N ALA A 60 -1.47 -6.79 -8.82
CA ALA A 60 -1.48 -7.76 -7.73
C ALA A 60 -2.04 -7.10 -6.48
N VAL A 61 -2.67 -7.88 -5.63
CA VAL A 61 -3.21 -7.39 -4.35
C VAL A 61 -2.69 -8.29 -3.23
N ILE A 62 -2.11 -7.67 -2.22
CA ILE A 62 -1.61 -8.36 -1.03
C ILE A 62 -2.50 -7.97 0.13
N THR A 63 -3.05 -8.97 0.81
CA THR A 63 -3.91 -8.76 1.96
C THR A 63 -3.25 -9.33 3.20
N ILE A 64 -3.08 -8.49 4.22
CA ILE A 64 -2.54 -8.91 5.51
C ILE A 64 -3.56 -8.54 6.58
N VAL A 65 -3.97 -9.51 7.35
CA VAL A 65 -4.98 -9.32 8.40
C VAL A 65 -4.32 -9.27 9.76
#